data_c5a018e2f7037c5e70127156a6ed4e54
#
_entry.id   c5a018e2f7037c5e70127156a6ed4e54
#
_cell.length_a   1.000
_cell.length_b   1.000
_cell.length_c   1.000
_cell.angle_alpha   90.00
_cell.angle_beta   90.00
_cell.angle_gamma   90.00
#
_symmetry.space_group_name_H-M   'P 1'
#
loop_
_entity.id
_entity.type
_entity.pdbx_description
1 polymer ?
#
loop_
_entity_poly.entity_id
_entity_poly.type
_entity_poly.pdbx_seq_one_letter_code
_entity_poly.pdbx_strand_id
1 'polypeptide(L)'
;ADLVGPKLMAKLKTLTLALYTHGAAHAESCGIIVADTKFEFGLIRQDSALTVGHDLSDDDEIVLIDEALTPDSSRFWPKDTYSPGVTQPSFDKQYVRDHLNQVKWDRRPPAPVLPDQVIAKTQEKYREAYHLLTGHELDS
;
A
#
# COMPACT_ATOMS: atom_id res chain seq x y z
N ALA A 1 -10.06 18.66 -4.20
CA ALA A 1 -10.99 18.60 -5.36
C ALA A 1 -10.60 19.57 -6.47
N ASP A 2 -9.80 20.58 -6.16
CA ASP A 2 -9.49 21.66 -7.13
C ASP A 2 -8.23 21.39 -7.97
N LEU A 3 -7.57 20.26 -7.76
CA LEU A 3 -6.34 19.89 -8.48
C LEU A 3 -6.61 19.15 -9.79
N VAL A 4 -7.73 18.43 -9.85
CA VAL A 4 -8.15 17.64 -11.03
C VAL A 4 -9.64 17.90 -11.31
N GLY A 5 -10.04 17.76 -12.56
CA GLY A 5 -11.43 17.95 -12.96
C GLY A 5 -12.37 16.84 -12.47
N PRO A 6 -13.69 17.09 -12.48
CA PRO A 6 -14.68 16.19 -11.90
C PRO A 6 -14.77 14.83 -12.61
N LYS A 7 -14.60 14.76 -13.93
CA LYS A 7 -14.60 13.49 -14.69
C LYS A 7 -13.41 12.63 -14.31
N LEU A 8 -12.20 13.23 -14.26
CA LEU A 8 -10.99 12.52 -13.85
C LEU A 8 -11.13 12.00 -12.41
N MET A 9 -11.62 12.83 -11.49
CA MET A 9 -11.85 12.42 -10.09
C MET A 9 -12.85 11.26 -10.00
N ALA A 10 -13.96 11.30 -10.74
CA ALA A 10 -14.95 10.22 -10.76
C ALA A 10 -14.34 8.92 -11.29
N LYS A 11 -13.53 8.99 -12.34
CA LYS A 11 -12.85 7.83 -12.92
C LYS A 11 -11.82 7.24 -11.97
N LEU A 12 -10.98 8.07 -11.35
CA LEU A 12 -10.01 7.64 -10.34
C LEU A 12 -10.68 6.95 -9.15
N LYS A 13 -11.78 7.49 -8.65
CA LYS A 13 -12.59 6.86 -7.60
C LYS A 13 -13.08 5.47 -8.02
N THR A 14 -13.63 5.35 -9.22
CA THR A 14 -14.11 4.06 -9.74
C THR A 14 -13.00 3.04 -9.85
N LEU A 15 -11.84 3.42 -10.41
CA LEU A 15 -10.67 2.55 -10.54
C LEU A 15 -10.13 2.13 -9.18
N THR A 16 -9.98 3.08 -8.25
CA THR A 16 -9.52 2.81 -6.88
C THR A 16 -10.40 1.76 -6.18
N LEU A 17 -11.72 1.92 -6.25
CA LEU A 17 -12.65 0.99 -5.63
C LEU A 17 -12.63 -0.40 -6.30
N ALA A 18 -12.52 -0.44 -7.62
CA ALA A 18 -12.44 -1.70 -8.36
C ALA A 18 -11.15 -2.46 -8.02
N LEU A 19 -9.99 -1.78 -8.01
CA LEU A 19 -8.70 -2.36 -7.65
C LEU A 19 -8.71 -2.86 -6.19
N TYR A 20 -9.20 -2.03 -5.27
CA TYR A 20 -9.31 -2.42 -3.86
C TYR A 20 -10.20 -3.66 -3.68
N THR A 21 -11.39 -3.65 -4.27
CA THR A 21 -12.34 -4.77 -4.12
C THR A 21 -11.76 -6.07 -4.66
N HIS A 22 -11.11 -6.02 -5.83
CA HIS A 22 -10.50 -7.19 -6.44
C HIS A 22 -9.32 -7.71 -5.60
N GLY A 23 -8.40 -6.83 -5.22
CA GLY A 23 -7.23 -7.19 -4.42
C GLY A 23 -7.59 -7.67 -3.01
N ALA A 24 -8.56 -7.02 -2.36
CA ALA A 24 -9.04 -7.43 -1.04
C ALA A 24 -9.69 -8.82 -1.07
N ALA A 25 -10.48 -9.13 -2.09
CA ALA A 25 -11.08 -10.46 -2.25
C ALA A 25 -10.03 -11.56 -2.44
N HIS A 26 -8.99 -11.30 -3.25
CA HIS A 26 -7.88 -12.23 -3.42
C HIS A 26 -7.11 -12.41 -2.09
N ALA A 27 -6.70 -11.33 -1.45
CA ALA A 27 -5.97 -11.36 -0.19
C ALA A 27 -6.77 -12.10 0.91
N GLU A 28 -8.09 -11.88 0.98
CA GLU A 28 -8.96 -12.56 1.93
C GLU A 28 -9.00 -14.07 1.71
N SER A 29 -8.99 -14.52 0.45
CA SER A 29 -8.89 -15.95 0.11
C SER A 29 -7.56 -16.57 0.52
N CYS A 30 -6.52 -15.74 0.64
CA CYS A 30 -5.17 -16.10 1.10
C CYS A 30 -4.95 -15.90 2.61
N GLY A 31 -6.01 -15.60 3.39
CA GLY A 31 -5.92 -15.40 4.83
C GLY A 31 -5.43 -14.02 5.26
N ILE A 32 -5.47 -13.03 4.38
CA ILE A 32 -5.02 -11.65 4.63
C ILE A 32 -6.20 -10.69 4.50
N ILE A 33 -6.34 -9.78 5.47
CA ILE A 33 -7.23 -8.64 5.40
C ILE A 33 -6.44 -7.42 4.92
N VAL A 34 -6.85 -6.81 3.81
CA VAL A 34 -6.34 -5.51 3.36
C VAL A 34 -7.11 -4.43 4.11
N ALA A 35 -6.51 -3.91 5.19
CA ALA A 35 -7.17 -2.92 6.03
C ALA A 35 -7.27 -1.55 5.36
N ASP A 36 -6.20 -1.15 4.70
CA ASP A 36 -6.15 0.02 3.82
C ASP A 36 -5.00 -0.11 2.81
N THR A 37 -5.08 0.70 1.77
CA THR A 37 -4.04 0.80 0.74
C THR A 37 -4.07 2.20 0.11
N LYS A 38 -2.99 2.56 -0.56
CA LYS A 38 -2.95 3.70 -1.47
C LYS A 38 -2.75 3.21 -2.89
N PHE A 39 -3.32 3.92 -3.85
CA PHE A 39 -3.01 3.77 -5.27
C PHE A 39 -2.54 5.09 -5.83
N GLU A 40 -1.57 5.03 -6.70
CA GLU A 40 -1.09 6.19 -7.44
C GLU A 40 -1.41 5.99 -8.92
N PHE A 41 -1.87 7.05 -9.57
CA PHE A 41 -2.25 7.03 -10.97
C PHE A 41 -1.49 8.09 -11.74
N GLY A 42 -1.00 7.70 -12.91
CA GLY A 42 -0.47 8.60 -13.91
C GLY A 42 -1.49 8.86 -15.00
N LEU A 43 -1.36 10.00 -15.69
CA LEU A 43 -2.13 10.34 -16.85
C LEU A 43 -1.17 10.45 -18.05
N ILE A 44 -1.34 9.56 -19.04
CA ILE A 44 -0.61 9.61 -20.29
C ILE A 44 -1.43 10.46 -21.26
N ARG A 45 -0.78 11.47 -21.82
CA ARG A 45 -1.41 12.43 -22.72
C ARG A 45 -0.55 12.63 -23.97
N GLN A 46 -1.22 12.90 -25.09
CA GLN A 46 -0.52 13.29 -26.31
C GLN A 46 -0.03 14.74 -26.25
N ASP A 47 -0.70 15.58 -25.47
CA ASP A 47 -0.32 16.97 -25.26
C ASP A 47 0.30 17.17 -23.88
N SER A 48 1.51 17.72 -23.83
CA SER A 48 2.40 17.67 -22.65
C SER A 48 2.15 18.72 -21.57
N ALA A 49 1.12 19.54 -21.65
CA ALA A 49 0.83 20.59 -20.69
C ALA A 49 -0.20 20.15 -19.64
N LEU A 50 0.27 19.68 -18.48
CA LEU A 50 -0.58 19.52 -17.30
C LEU A 50 -0.87 20.90 -16.69
N THR A 51 -2.12 21.32 -16.72
CA THR A 51 -2.60 22.50 -15.97
C THR A 51 -3.41 22.05 -14.76
N VAL A 52 -3.28 22.78 -13.65
CA VAL A 52 -4.12 22.57 -12.46
C VAL A 52 -5.59 22.68 -12.85
N GLY A 53 -6.43 21.72 -12.39
CA GLY A 53 -7.85 21.67 -12.72
C GLY A 53 -8.16 21.00 -14.06
N HIS A 54 -7.15 20.40 -14.72
CA HIS A 54 -7.39 19.66 -15.97
C HIS A 54 -8.37 18.49 -15.73
N ASP A 55 -9.32 18.36 -16.63
CA ASP A 55 -10.28 17.24 -16.62
C ASP A 55 -9.93 16.19 -17.69
N LEU A 56 -10.48 15.00 -17.55
CA LEU A 56 -10.26 13.86 -18.44
C LEU A 56 -10.82 14.14 -19.83
N SER A 57 -9.99 13.95 -20.86
CA SER A 57 -10.38 13.93 -22.26
C SER A 57 -10.44 12.50 -22.81
N ASP A 58 -11.03 12.31 -23.99
CA ASP A 58 -11.17 10.99 -24.61
C ASP A 58 -9.82 10.39 -25.06
N ASP A 59 -8.80 11.23 -25.27
CA ASP A 59 -7.44 10.82 -25.67
C ASP A 59 -6.50 10.56 -24.48
N ASP A 60 -6.97 10.78 -23.24
CA ASP A 60 -6.19 10.58 -22.04
C ASP A 60 -6.25 9.12 -21.58
N GLU A 61 -5.10 8.52 -21.29
CA GLU A 61 -5.00 7.19 -20.69
C GLU A 61 -4.59 7.28 -19.23
N ILE A 62 -5.38 6.65 -18.34
CA ILE A 62 -5.07 6.53 -16.92
C ILE A 62 -4.31 5.23 -16.70
N VAL A 63 -3.11 5.32 -16.12
CA VAL A 63 -2.26 4.19 -15.77
C VAL A 63 -2.08 4.09 -14.27
N LEU A 64 -2.10 2.88 -13.73
CA LEU A 64 -1.67 2.61 -12.36
C LEU A 64 -0.14 2.71 -12.32
N ILE A 65 0.37 3.51 -11.41
CA ILE A 65 1.81 3.71 -11.20
C ILE A 65 2.18 3.41 -9.75
N ASP A 66 3.49 3.34 -9.49
CA ASP A 66 4.02 2.97 -8.18
C ASP A 66 3.63 1.53 -7.77
N GLU A 67 4.05 1.12 -6.60
CA GLU A 67 3.67 -0.16 -6.03
C GLU A 67 2.21 -0.18 -5.57
N ALA A 68 1.53 -1.29 -5.75
CA ALA A 68 0.15 -1.46 -5.35
C ALA A 68 -0.05 -2.79 -4.61
N LEU A 69 -0.81 -2.76 -3.52
CA LEU A 69 -1.19 -3.95 -2.73
C LEU A 69 0.02 -4.77 -2.23
N THR A 70 1.08 -4.07 -1.84
CA THR A 70 2.25 -4.66 -1.19
C THR A 70 2.23 -4.38 0.32
N PRO A 71 3.01 -5.09 1.14
CA PRO A 71 3.14 -4.76 2.57
C PRO A 71 3.69 -3.35 2.83
N ASP A 72 4.30 -2.71 1.82
CA ASP A 72 4.80 -1.34 1.91
C ASP A 72 3.73 -0.28 1.64
N SER A 73 2.89 -0.50 0.62
CA SER A 73 1.80 0.40 0.21
C SER A 73 0.49 0.18 0.97
N SER A 74 0.36 -0.94 1.70
CA SER A 74 -0.89 -1.40 2.32
C SER A 74 -0.68 -1.87 3.74
N ARG A 75 -1.75 -1.85 4.56
CA ARG A 75 -1.77 -2.57 5.83
C ARG A 75 -2.45 -3.91 5.66
N PHE A 76 -1.69 -4.96 5.84
CA PHE A 76 -2.14 -6.34 5.81
C PHE A 76 -2.22 -6.91 7.21
N TRP A 77 -3.39 -7.46 7.56
CA TRP A 77 -3.63 -8.11 8.83
C TRP A 77 -3.88 -9.61 8.63
N PRO A 78 -3.34 -10.48 9.48
CA PRO A 78 -3.71 -11.89 9.48
C PRO A 78 -5.20 -12.04 9.79
N LYS A 79 -5.92 -12.78 8.94
CA LYS A 79 -7.38 -12.96 9.09
C LYS A 79 -7.73 -13.83 10.31
N ASP A 80 -6.90 -14.81 10.60
CA ASP A 80 -7.09 -15.79 11.68
C ASP A 80 -6.99 -15.19 13.09
N THR A 81 -6.16 -14.15 13.23
CA THR A 81 -5.94 -13.45 14.53
C THR A 81 -6.69 -12.13 14.62
N TYR A 82 -7.42 -11.75 13.58
CA TYR A 82 -8.16 -10.48 13.57
C TYR A 82 -9.24 -10.42 14.65
N SER A 83 -9.24 -9.35 15.45
CA SER A 83 -10.28 -9.06 16.44
C SER A 83 -10.63 -7.57 16.41
N PRO A 84 -11.92 -7.21 16.28
CA PRO A 84 -12.34 -5.82 16.28
C PRO A 84 -11.99 -5.09 17.58
N GLY A 85 -11.58 -3.81 17.46
CA GLY A 85 -11.37 -2.92 18.61
C GLY A 85 -10.00 -3.07 19.31
N VAL A 86 -9.11 -3.93 18.82
CA VAL A 86 -7.74 -4.06 19.32
C VAL A 86 -6.72 -3.76 18.23
N THR A 87 -5.48 -3.48 18.66
CA THR A 87 -4.36 -3.33 17.72
C THR A 87 -4.08 -4.67 17.04
N GLN A 88 -4.09 -4.67 15.72
CA GLN A 88 -3.84 -5.89 14.94
C GLN A 88 -2.34 -6.09 14.71
N PRO A 89 -1.85 -7.36 14.72
CA PRO A 89 -0.56 -7.67 14.13
C PRO A 89 -0.61 -7.31 12.63
N SER A 90 0.53 -6.92 12.09
CA SER A 90 0.61 -6.49 10.69
C SER A 90 1.79 -7.15 9.99
N PHE A 91 1.66 -7.41 8.69
CA PHE A 91 2.74 -7.92 7.84
C PHE A 91 3.68 -6.80 7.35
N ASP A 92 3.45 -5.56 7.78
CA ASP A 92 4.20 -4.38 7.33
C ASP A 92 5.36 -4.01 8.28
N LYS A 93 5.76 -2.75 8.20
CA LYS A 93 6.82 -2.11 9.00
C LYS A 93 6.50 -1.96 10.50
N GLN A 94 5.56 -2.70 11.07
CA GLN A 94 5.15 -2.50 12.47
C GLN A 94 6.32 -2.75 13.43
N TYR A 95 7.15 -3.77 13.18
CA TYR A 95 8.34 -4.01 13.99
C TYR A 95 9.32 -2.82 13.99
N VAL A 96 9.50 -2.20 12.83
CA VAL A 96 10.35 -0.99 12.71
C VAL A 96 9.71 0.17 13.47
N ARG A 97 8.41 0.39 13.30
CA ARG A 97 7.69 1.47 14.01
C ARG A 97 7.73 1.29 15.52
N ASP A 98 7.51 0.07 16.01
CA ASP A 98 7.55 -0.25 17.43
C ASP A 98 8.94 -0.01 18.02
N HIS A 99 10.00 -0.44 17.32
CA HIS A 99 11.36 -0.14 17.72
C HIS A 99 11.64 1.36 17.78
N LEU A 100 11.29 2.12 16.73
CA LEU A 100 11.50 3.57 16.67
C LEU A 100 10.73 4.31 17.77
N ASN A 101 9.53 3.85 18.11
CA ASN A 101 8.76 4.38 19.24
C ASN A 101 9.40 4.03 20.58
N GLN A 102 9.91 2.82 20.75
CA GLN A 102 10.59 2.38 21.98
C GLN A 102 11.84 3.18 22.25
N VAL A 103 12.65 3.46 21.23
CA VAL A 103 13.85 4.33 21.36
C VAL A 103 13.51 5.83 21.38
N LYS A 104 12.21 6.17 21.32
CA LYS A 104 11.70 7.55 21.35
C LYS A 104 12.35 8.47 20.31
N TRP A 105 12.57 7.96 19.10
CA TRP A 105 13.12 8.76 18.02
C TRP A 105 12.18 9.92 17.65
N ASP A 106 12.73 11.12 17.60
CA ASP A 106 12.01 12.37 17.31
C ASP A 106 11.68 12.57 15.82
N ARG A 107 11.99 11.56 14.98
CA ARG A 107 11.79 11.55 13.52
C ARG A 107 12.64 12.58 12.77
N ARG A 108 13.76 13.02 13.38
CA ARG A 108 14.74 13.89 12.75
C ARG A 108 16.03 13.13 12.44
N PRO A 109 16.70 13.45 11.34
CA PRO A 109 18.02 12.88 11.06
C PRO A 109 19.05 13.23 12.15
N PRO A 110 20.02 12.31 12.42
CA PRO A 110 20.17 11.00 11.84
C PRO A 110 19.16 9.99 12.39
N ALA A 111 18.74 9.05 11.54
CA ALA A 111 17.88 7.94 11.98
C ALA A 111 18.69 6.96 12.85
N PRO A 112 18.10 6.35 13.89
CA PRO A 112 18.75 5.29 14.64
C PRO A 112 19.04 4.08 13.77
N VAL A 113 20.15 3.39 14.07
CA VAL A 113 20.47 2.12 13.42
C VAL A 113 19.48 1.06 13.90
N LEU A 114 18.89 0.32 12.97
CA LEU A 114 17.98 -0.77 13.29
C LEU A 114 18.78 -1.99 13.76
N PRO A 115 18.40 -2.64 14.88
CA PRO A 115 18.99 -3.91 15.27
C PRO A 115 18.71 -5.01 14.24
N ASP A 116 19.67 -5.93 14.06
CA ASP A 116 19.55 -7.06 13.12
C ASP A 116 18.26 -7.87 13.36
N GLN A 117 17.86 -8.01 14.62
CA GLN A 117 16.62 -8.71 14.97
C GLN A 117 15.37 -8.02 14.42
N VAL A 118 15.32 -6.69 14.39
CA VAL A 118 14.21 -5.91 13.83
C VAL A 118 14.18 -6.08 12.32
N ILE A 119 15.35 -6.04 11.67
CA ILE A 119 15.51 -6.26 10.24
C ILE A 119 15.03 -7.67 9.86
N ALA A 120 15.53 -8.70 10.56
CA ALA A 120 15.17 -10.09 10.30
C ALA A 120 13.66 -10.35 10.45
N LYS A 121 13.04 -9.81 11.51
CA LYS A 121 11.59 -9.93 11.74
C LYS A 121 10.76 -9.22 10.66
N THR A 122 11.19 -8.06 10.20
CA THR A 122 10.51 -7.34 9.12
C THR A 122 10.61 -8.12 7.80
N GLN A 123 11.79 -8.66 7.49
CA GLN A 123 12.00 -9.50 6.32
C GLN A 123 11.16 -10.78 6.37
N GLU A 124 11.09 -11.45 7.52
CA GLU A 124 10.23 -12.62 7.74
C GLU A 124 8.77 -12.31 7.40
N LYS A 125 8.24 -11.17 7.87
CA LYS A 125 6.85 -10.76 7.60
C LYS A 125 6.59 -10.45 6.12
N TYR A 126 7.54 -9.86 5.42
CA TYR A 126 7.40 -9.62 3.98
C TYR A 126 7.41 -10.92 3.18
N ARG A 127 8.29 -11.87 3.54
CA ARG A 127 8.32 -13.20 2.92
C ARG A 127 7.03 -13.98 3.17
N GLU A 128 6.53 -13.94 4.41
CA GLU A 128 5.25 -14.57 4.78
C GLU A 128 4.09 -14.00 3.95
N ALA A 129 3.96 -12.68 3.85
CA ALA A 129 2.93 -12.05 3.03
C ALA A 129 3.06 -12.42 1.54
N TYR A 130 4.27 -12.43 1.00
CA TYR A 130 4.53 -12.86 -0.37
C TYR A 130 4.09 -14.30 -0.61
N HIS A 131 4.51 -15.21 0.27
CA HIS A 131 4.14 -16.62 0.19
C HIS A 131 2.62 -16.82 0.24
N LEU A 132 1.94 -16.17 1.19
CA LEU A 132 0.49 -16.28 1.32
C LEU A 132 -0.25 -15.77 0.06
N LEU A 133 0.17 -14.63 -0.50
CA LEU A 133 -0.51 -14.01 -1.65
C LEU A 133 -0.23 -14.71 -2.98
N THR A 134 0.94 -15.31 -3.14
CA THR A 134 1.39 -15.85 -4.44
C THR A 134 1.49 -17.36 -4.47
N GLY A 135 1.57 -18.02 -3.30
CA GLY A 135 1.89 -19.45 -3.19
C GLY A 135 3.35 -19.80 -3.49
N HIS A 136 4.21 -18.80 -3.69
CA HIS A 136 5.63 -18.98 -4.02
C HIS A 136 6.55 -18.55 -2.89
N GLU A 137 7.74 -19.15 -2.84
CA GLU A 137 8.82 -18.66 -1.98
C GLU A 137 9.53 -17.50 -2.68
N LEU A 138 9.96 -16.49 -1.91
CA LEU A 138 10.80 -15.42 -2.41
C LEU A 138 12.24 -15.91 -2.46
N ASP A 139 12.82 -15.96 -3.65
CA ASP A 139 14.22 -16.34 -3.84
C ASP A 139 15.14 -15.40 -3.03
N SER A 140 16.12 -15.99 -2.38
CA SER A 140 17.07 -15.31 -1.48
C SER A 140 18.20 -14.60 -2.23
#